data_077ce02c28e2c0a71b5fcf4c2cc2f4bf
#
_entry.id   077ce02c28e2c0a71b5fcf4c2cc2f4bf
#
_cell.length_a   1.000
_cell.length_b   1.000
_cell.length_c   1.000
_cell.angle_alpha   90.00
_cell.angle_beta   90.00
_cell.angle_gamma   90.00
#
_symmetry.space_group_name_H-M   'P 1'
#
loop_
_entity.id
_entity.type
_entity.pdbx_description
1 polymer ?
#
loop_
_entity_poly.entity_id
_entity_poly.type
_entity_poly.pdbx_seq_one_letter_code
_entity_poly.pdbx_strand_id
1 'polypeptide(L)' 'WDKQNISTVDVIEFYGVSFFTRSYNLTQDEVYEFVLGAIENSSIQNDFKLSNHGLVLEAFDKFYKSRNE' A
#
# COMPACT_ATOMS: atom_id res chain seq x y z
N TRP A 1 19.34 -4.08 -11.78
CA TRP A 1 18.17 -4.79 -12.04
C TRP A 1 17.11 -4.54 -10.99
N ASP A 2 16.51 -5.51 -10.43
CA ASP A 2 15.24 -5.30 -9.77
C ASP A 2 15.25 -4.57 -8.47
N LYS A 3 16.35 -4.02 -8.09
CA LYS A 3 16.41 -3.30 -6.82
C LYS A 3 15.59 -2.05 -6.81
N GLN A 4 15.12 -1.62 -7.96
CA GLN A 4 14.30 -0.45 -8.01
C GLN A 4 12.85 -0.75 -7.73
N ASN A 5 12.49 -2.02 -7.75
CA ASN A 5 11.12 -2.41 -7.51
C ASN A 5 10.92 -2.74 -6.05
N ILE A 6 9.93 -2.12 -5.47
CA ILE A 6 9.55 -2.35 -4.08
C ILE A 6 8.50 -3.44 -4.07
N SER A 7 8.70 -4.49 -3.28
CA SER A 7 7.73 -5.56 -3.23
C SER A 7 6.57 -5.18 -2.32
N THR A 8 5.45 -5.85 -2.54
CA THR A 8 4.28 -5.65 -1.70
C THR A 8 4.60 -5.94 -0.24
N VAL A 9 5.39 -6.99 -0.01
CA VAL A 9 5.78 -7.36 1.34
C VAL A 9 6.61 -6.27 2.01
N ASP A 10 7.49 -5.62 1.25
CA ASP A 10 8.30 -4.54 1.80
C ASP A 10 7.44 -3.41 2.33
N VAL A 11 6.42 -3.04 1.59
CA VAL A 11 5.51 -1.97 2.01
C VAL A 11 4.73 -2.40 3.24
N ILE A 12 4.23 -3.63 3.24
CA ILE A 12 3.47 -4.14 4.37
C ILE A 12 4.34 -4.17 5.64
N GLU A 13 5.58 -4.60 5.50
CA GLU A 13 6.47 -4.67 6.67
C GLU A 13 6.86 -3.30 7.18
N PHE A 14 6.97 -2.33 6.29
CA PHE A 14 7.35 -0.99 6.70
C PHE A 14 6.27 -0.36 7.57
N TYR A 15 5.01 -0.45 7.16
CA TYR A 15 3.91 0.15 7.91
C TYR A 15 3.32 -0.77 8.96
N GLY A 16 3.44 -2.09 8.74
CA GLY A 16 2.91 -3.10 9.65
C GLY A 16 1.51 -3.54 9.24
N VAL A 17 1.26 -4.84 9.38
CA VAL A 17 -0.05 -5.41 9.06
C VAL A 17 -1.15 -4.72 9.87
N SER A 18 -0.88 -4.43 11.15
CA SER A 18 -1.87 -3.80 12.02
C SER A 18 -2.32 -2.45 11.50
N PHE A 19 -1.41 -1.72 10.89
CA PHE A 19 -1.75 -0.42 10.33
C PHE A 19 -2.87 -0.57 9.30
N PHE A 20 -2.72 -1.54 8.40
CA PHE A 20 -3.71 -1.73 7.34
C PHE A 20 -5.01 -2.30 7.86
N THR A 21 -4.95 -3.25 8.79
CA THR A 21 -6.17 -3.84 9.31
C THR A 21 -6.99 -2.82 10.09
N ARG A 22 -6.34 -1.93 10.81
CA ARG A 22 -7.04 -0.92 11.59
C ARG A 22 -7.52 0.24 10.74
N SER A 23 -6.66 0.71 9.85
CA SER A 23 -6.97 1.91 9.06
C SER A 23 -8.05 1.64 8.02
N TYR A 24 -8.07 0.44 7.48
CA TYR A 24 -8.96 0.11 6.37
C TYR A 24 -9.90 -1.03 6.67
N ASN A 25 -9.95 -1.44 7.92
CA ASN A 25 -10.87 -2.49 8.37
C ASN A 25 -10.72 -3.77 7.53
N LEU A 26 -9.48 -4.17 7.31
CA LEU A 26 -9.17 -5.35 6.52
C LEU A 26 -8.82 -6.53 7.42
N THR A 27 -9.04 -7.74 6.92
CA THR A 27 -8.50 -8.91 7.59
C THR A 27 -7.03 -9.05 7.19
N GLN A 28 -6.31 -9.87 7.94
CA GLN A 28 -4.91 -10.11 7.66
C GLN A 28 -4.71 -10.63 6.25
N ASP A 29 -5.60 -11.49 5.79
CA ASP A 29 -5.50 -12.06 4.45
C ASP A 29 -5.75 -11.02 3.36
N GLU A 30 -6.55 -10.02 3.66
CA GLU A 30 -6.90 -8.99 2.69
C GLU A 30 -5.80 -7.95 2.52
N VAL A 31 -4.91 -7.82 3.50
CA VAL A 31 -3.89 -6.79 3.47
C VAL A 31 -2.98 -6.95 2.25
N TYR A 32 -2.53 -8.15 1.97
CA TYR A 32 -1.64 -8.37 0.84
C TYR A 32 -2.28 -7.95 -0.47
N GLU A 33 -3.51 -8.38 -0.71
CA GLU A 33 -4.20 -8.05 -1.95
C GLU A 33 -4.49 -6.56 -2.05
N PHE A 34 -4.85 -5.96 -0.92
CA PHE A 34 -5.12 -4.53 -0.91
C PHE A 34 -3.88 -3.74 -1.29
N VAL A 35 -2.75 -4.05 -0.67
CA VAL A 35 -1.51 -3.33 -0.93
C VAL A 35 -1.03 -3.59 -2.36
N LEU A 36 -1.11 -4.83 -2.81
CA LEU A 36 -0.71 -5.16 -4.16
C LEU A 36 -1.53 -4.38 -5.19
N GLY A 37 -2.85 -4.37 -5.02
CA GLY A 37 -3.72 -3.63 -5.93
C GLY A 37 -3.43 -2.15 -5.93
N ALA A 38 -3.19 -1.59 -4.75
CA ALA A 38 -2.87 -0.17 -4.65
C ALA A 38 -1.56 0.14 -5.37
N ILE A 39 -0.56 -0.71 -5.21
CA ILE A 39 0.73 -0.50 -5.86
C ILE A 39 0.57 -0.56 -7.38
N GLU A 40 -0.23 -1.50 -7.87
CA GLU A 40 -0.41 -1.68 -9.29
C GLU A 40 -1.23 -0.56 -9.93
N ASN A 41 -2.08 0.09 -9.16
CA ASN A 41 -2.98 1.10 -9.69
C ASN A 41 -2.62 2.54 -9.32
N SER A 42 -1.44 2.74 -8.77
CA SER A 42 -1.02 4.08 -8.37
C SER A 42 0.49 4.20 -8.44
N SER A 43 1.01 5.35 -8.02
CA SER A 43 2.45 5.60 -8.02
C SER A 43 3.08 5.31 -6.66
N ILE A 44 2.44 4.47 -5.85
CA ILE A 44 2.94 4.14 -4.51
C ILE A 44 4.38 3.66 -4.55
N GLN A 45 4.72 2.81 -5.50
CA GLN A 45 6.06 2.25 -5.57
C GLN A 45 7.11 3.35 -5.70
N ASN A 46 6.86 4.30 -6.56
CA ASN A 46 7.78 5.42 -6.75
C ASN A 46 7.81 6.33 -5.53
N ASP A 47 6.64 6.64 -4.97
CA ASP A 47 6.54 7.52 -3.82
C ASP A 47 7.17 6.89 -2.59
N PHE A 48 6.99 5.60 -2.41
CA PHE A 48 7.58 4.89 -1.28
C PHE A 48 9.11 4.93 -1.38
N LYS A 49 9.63 4.70 -2.57
CA LYS A 49 11.05 4.71 -2.84
C LYS A 49 11.67 6.08 -2.55
N LEU A 50 10.92 7.15 -2.81
CA LEU A 50 11.37 8.50 -2.55
C LEU A 50 11.04 8.99 -1.14
N SER A 51 10.50 8.12 -0.31
CA SER A 51 10.10 8.43 1.06
C SER A 51 8.99 9.48 1.14
N ASN A 52 8.18 9.58 0.11
CA ASN A 52 7.04 10.48 0.10
C ASN A 52 5.85 9.80 0.78
N HIS A 53 5.98 9.54 2.07
CA HIS A 53 4.99 8.73 2.78
C HIS A 53 3.60 9.36 2.82
N GLY A 54 3.53 10.67 2.83
CA GLY A 54 2.23 11.33 2.77
C GLY A 54 1.48 10.98 1.50
N LEU A 55 2.19 10.96 0.36
CA LEU A 55 1.58 10.60 -0.90
C LEU A 55 1.23 9.11 -0.96
N VAL A 56 2.05 8.28 -0.35
CA VAL A 56 1.78 6.86 -0.29
C VAL A 56 0.48 6.59 0.46
N LEU A 57 0.34 7.22 1.62
CA LEU A 57 -0.87 7.04 2.43
C LEU A 57 -2.09 7.61 1.73
N GLU A 58 -1.94 8.73 1.05
CA GLU A 58 -3.03 9.30 0.28
C GLU A 58 -3.48 8.36 -0.83
N ALA A 59 -2.52 7.70 -1.49
CA ALA A 59 -2.84 6.77 -2.55
C ALA A 59 -3.59 5.55 -2.02
N PHE A 60 -3.19 5.05 -0.85
CA PHE A 60 -3.92 3.95 -0.21
C PHE A 60 -5.35 4.36 0.09
N ASP A 61 -5.54 5.56 0.60
CA ASP A 61 -6.84 6.06 0.96
C ASP A 61 -7.74 6.16 -0.27
N LYS A 62 -7.20 6.68 -1.36
CA LYS A 62 -7.94 6.80 -2.61
C LYS A 62 -8.31 5.43 -3.17
N PHE A 63 -7.38 4.50 -3.10
CA PHE A 63 -7.64 3.16 -3.59
C PHE A 63 -8.73 2.48 -2.77
N TYR A 64 -8.67 2.66 -1.46
CA TYR A 64 -9.67 2.09 -0.57
C TYR A 64 -11.06 2.63 -0.90
N LYS A 65 -11.16 3.93 -1.07
CA LYS A 65 -12.45 4.55 -1.39
C LYS A 65 -12.98 4.09 -2.74
N SER A 66 -12.09 3.93 -3.70
CA SER A 66 -12.48 3.46 -5.02
C SER A 66 -13.03 2.04 -4.97
N ARG A 67 -12.42 1.19 -4.14
CA ARG A 67 -12.88 -0.19 -4.03
C ARG A 67 -14.25 -0.30 -3.39
N ASN A 68 -14.58 0.65 -2.53
CA ASN A 68 -15.83 0.57 -1.76
C ASN A 68 -16.96 1.33 -2.36
N GLU A 69 -16.76 1.84 -3.53
CA GLU A 69 -17.84 2.45 -4.28
C GLU A 69 -18.59 1.38 -5.07
#